data_7322eb40e2cb4bd15b173ecd4da63d38
#
_entry.id   7322eb40e2cb4bd15b173ecd4da63d38
#
_cell.length_a   1.000
_cell.length_b   1.000
_cell.length_c   1.000
_cell.angle_alpha   90.00
_cell.angle_beta   90.00
_cell.angle_gamma   90.00
#
_symmetry.space_group_name_H-M   'P 1'
#
loop_
_entity.id
_entity.type
_entity.pdbx_description
1 polymer ?
#
loop_
_entity_poly.entity_id
_entity_poly.type
_entity_poly.pdbx_seq_one_letter_code
_entity_poly.pdbx_strand_id
1 'polypeptide(L)'
;MTRVPVRDDLSALEGYHSPQVDVRVRLNTNEAPVAPPAAFRQAYAEAVAKIEWHRYPDRGATALRAAIAELHGVDPAMVFVANGS
;
A
#
# COMPACT_ATOMS: atom_id res chain seq x y z
N MET A 1 -26.47 -12.08 16.54
CA MET A 1 -25.83 -11.58 15.31
C MET A 1 -25.97 -12.66 14.23
N THR A 2 -26.56 -12.36 13.10
CA THR A 2 -26.72 -13.34 12.02
C THR A 2 -25.36 -13.55 11.34
N ARG A 3 -24.88 -14.79 11.36
CA ARG A 3 -23.62 -15.16 10.69
C ARG A 3 -23.83 -15.08 9.17
N VAL A 4 -22.94 -14.40 8.46
CA VAL A 4 -22.94 -14.41 7.00
C VAL A 4 -22.69 -15.82 6.51
N PRO A 5 -23.53 -16.35 5.61
CA PRO A 5 -23.32 -17.69 5.07
C PRO A 5 -22.04 -17.72 4.23
N VAL A 6 -21.20 -18.70 4.52
CA VAL A 6 -19.93 -18.95 3.79
C VAL A 6 -20.03 -20.34 3.18
N ARG A 7 -19.45 -20.56 2.00
CA ARG A 7 -19.35 -21.88 1.36
C ARG A 7 -18.70 -22.87 2.32
N ASP A 8 -19.20 -24.10 2.36
CA ASP A 8 -18.74 -25.11 3.30
C ASP A 8 -17.26 -25.45 3.13
N ASP A 9 -16.77 -25.47 1.89
CA ASP A 9 -15.36 -25.74 1.57
C ASP A 9 -14.41 -24.61 2.03
N LEU A 10 -14.93 -23.41 2.27
CA LEU A 10 -14.16 -22.28 2.79
C LEU A 10 -14.25 -22.15 4.32
N SER A 11 -15.20 -22.81 4.94
CA SER A 11 -15.47 -22.65 6.38
C SER A 11 -14.34 -23.18 7.26
N ALA A 12 -13.54 -24.13 6.75
CA ALA A 12 -12.39 -24.74 7.41
C ALA A 12 -11.06 -24.00 7.15
N LEU A 13 -11.07 -23.00 6.25
CA LEU A 13 -9.86 -22.23 5.94
C LEU A 13 -9.63 -21.17 7.01
N GLU A 14 -8.41 -21.15 7.54
CA GLU A 14 -7.94 -20.04 8.38
C GLU A 14 -7.48 -18.89 7.50
N GLY A 15 -7.84 -17.66 7.90
CA GLY A 15 -7.36 -16.47 7.24
C GLY A 15 -5.86 -16.28 7.40
N TYR A 16 -5.28 -15.42 6.55
CA TYR A 16 -3.88 -15.01 6.71
C TYR A 16 -3.67 -14.40 8.10
N HIS A 17 -2.67 -14.91 8.80
CA HIS A 17 -2.27 -14.41 10.11
C HIS A 17 -0.77 -14.18 10.15
N SER A 18 -0.37 -12.94 10.43
CA SER A 18 1.02 -12.57 10.69
C SER A 18 1.17 -12.22 12.16
N PRO A 19 1.95 -12.98 12.95
CA PRO A 19 2.13 -12.67 14.37
C PRO A 19 2.76 -11.29 14.57
N GLN A 20 2.15 -10.48 15.44
CA GLN A 20 2.71 -9.22 15.89
C GLN A 20 3.22 -9.40 17.32
N VAL A 21 4.53 -9.59 17.46
CA VAL A 21 5.19 -9.82 18.74
C VAL A 21 6.03 -8.60 19.11
N ASP A 22 6.02 -8.22 20.36
CA ASP A 22 6.90 -7.17 20.87
C ASP A 22 8.32 -7.73 21.03
N VAL A 23 9.16 -7.45 20.05
CA VAL A 23 10.55 -7.92 20.00
C VAL A 23 11.49 -6.83 19.48
N ARG A 24 12.73 -6.87 19.92
CA ARG A 24 13.73 -5.89 19.52
C ARG A 24 14.05 -5.94 18.02
N VAL A 25 14.02 -7.11 17.42
CA VAL A 25 14.27 -7.32 15.98
C VAL A 25 13.12 -8.13 15.39
N ARG A 26 12.44 -7.58 14.39
CA ARG A 26 11.33 -8.22 13.70
C ARG A 26 11.74 -8.55 12.28
N LEU A 27 11.62 -9.82 11.88
CA LEU A 27 12.07 -10.32 10.58
C LEU A 27 10.97 -11.04 9.79
N ASN A 28 9.73 -11.07 10.31
CA ASN A 28 8.66 -11.92 9.78
C ASN A 28 7.73 -11.24 8.75
N THR A 29 7.85 -9.94 8.50
CA THR A 29 6.87 -9.19 7.69
C THR A 29 7.50 -8.34 6.58
N ASN A 30 8.73 -8.62 6.22
CA ASN A 30 9.44 -7.90 5.15
C ASN A 30 9.44 -6.36 5.33
N GLU A 31 9.59 -5.91 6.56
CA GLU A 31 9.66 -4.49 6.87
C GLU A 31 11.02 -3.89 6.48
N ALA A 32 11.03 -2.62 6.07
CA ALA A 32 12.28 -1.90 5.86
C ALA A 32 13.05 -1.74 7.19
N PRO A 33 14.38 -1.93 7.21
CA PRO A 33 15.16 -1.89 8.45
C PRO A 33 15.32 -0.49 9.05
N VAL A 34 15.07 0.55 8.25
CA VAL A 34 15.20 1.96 8.65
C VAL A 34 13.96 2.75 8.24
N ALA A 35 13.66 3.78 9.03
CA ALA A 35 12.60 4.72 8.69
C ALA A 35 12.99 5.57 7.46
N PRO A 36 12.01 6.09 6.71
CA PRO A 36 12.28 7.04 5.63
C PRO A 36 13.04 8.28 6.13
N PRO A 37 13.91 8.88 5.31
CA PRO A 37 14.63 10.11 5.67
C PRO A 37 13.69 11.23 6.14
N ALA A 38 14.17 12.09 7.04
CA ALA A 38 13.37 13.18 7.59
C ALA A 38 12.84 14.14 6.51
N ALA A 39 13.68 14.46 5.51
CA ALA A 39 13.29 15.30 4.38
C ALA A 39 12.14 14.71 3.57
N PHE A 40 12.15 13.40 3.34
CA PHE A 40 11.05 12.71 2.68
C PHE A 40 9.77 12.78 3.50
N ARG A 41 9.84 12.51 4.81
CA ARG A 41 8.67 12.55 5.70
C ARG A 41 8.03 13.94 5.75
N GLN A 42 8.85 15.00 5.77
CA GLN A 42 8.37 16.37 5.73
C GLN A 42 7.67 16.69 4.41
N ALA A 43 8.30 16.40 3.27
CA ALA A 43 7.73 16.63 1.95
C ALA A 43 6.42 15.84 1.75
N TYR A 44 6.37 14.62 2.25
CA TYR A 44 5.16 13.79 2.24
C TYR A 44 4.02 14.45 3.06
N ALA A 45 4.30 14.90 4.27
CA ALA A 45 3.32 15.56 5.14
C ALA A 45 2.76 16.83 4.49
N GLU A 46 3.62 17.65 3.87
CA GLU A 46 3.21 18.84 3.14
C GLU A 46 2.34 18.53 1.92
N ALA A 47 2.66 17.47 1.19
CA ALA A 47 1.87 17.01 0.04
C ALA A 47 0.49 16.50 0.49
N VAL A 48 0.44 15.70 1.54
CA VAL A 48 -0.81 15.16 2.10
C VAL A 48 -1.72 16.27 2.62
N ALA A 49 -1.17 17.31 3.24
CA ALA A 49 -1.93 18.46 3.73
C ALA A 49 -2.63 19.26 2.61
N LYS A 50 -2.17 19.15 1.37
CA LYS A 50 -2.74 19.82 0.19
C LYS A 50 -3.81 19.01 -0.52
N ILE A 51 -4.04 17.75 -0.12
CA ILE A 51 -5.02 16.88 -0.76
C ILE A 51 -6.45 17.38 -0.46
N GLU A 52 -7.25 17.49 -1.51
CA GLU A 52 -8.68 17.79 -1.41
C GLU A 52 -9.45 16.50 -1.08
N TRP A 53 -9.52 16.14 0.19
CA TRP A 53 -10.10 14.89 0.69
C TRP A 53 -11.58 14.67 0.33
N HIS A 54 -12.28 15.72 -0.01
CA HIS A 54 -13.69 15.70 -0.45
C HIS A 54 -13.86 15.44 -1.94
N ARG A 55 -12.77 15.28 -2.69
CA ARG A 55 -12.77 15.01 -4.12
C ARG A 55 -12.34 13.58 -4.42
N TYR A 56 -12.84 13.05 -5.53
CA TYR A 56 -12.31 11.79 -6.04
C TYR A 56 -10.86 11.97 -6.51
N PRO A 57 -10.01 10.96 -6.28
CA PRO A 57 -8.65 10.97 -6.81
C PRO A 57 -8.64 10.77 -8.33
N ASP A 58 -7.51 11.06 -8.96
CA ASP A 58 -7.28 10.70 -10.36
C ASP A 58 -7.37 9.18 -10.54
N ARG A 59 -8.42 8.72 -11.19
CA ARG A 59 -8.67 7.29 -11.44
C ARG A 59 -7.55 6.62 -12.23
N GLY A 60 -6.91 7.35 -13.12
CA GLY A 60 -5.80 6.84 -13.95
C GLY A 60 -4.45 6.82 -13.24
N ALA A 61 -4.34 7.41 -12.04
CA ALA A 61 -3.08 7.63 -11.33
C ALA A 61 -1.97 8.17 -12.27
N THR A 62 -2.33 9.13 -13.11
CA THR A 62 -1.53 9.59 -14.25
C THR A 62 -0.15 10.10 -13.82
N ALA A 63 -0.10 10.95 -12.80
CA ALA A 63 1.16 11.51 -12.30
C ALA A 63 2.06 10.42 -11.68
N LEU A 64 1.50 9.50 -10.90
CA LEU A 64 2.24 8.38 -10.32
C LEU A 64 2.80 7.45 -11.40
N ARG A 65 1.98 7.09 -12.38
CA ARG A 65 2.42 6.24 -13.49
C ARG A 65 3.53 6.89 -14.30
N ALA A 66 3.44 8.20 -14.57
CA ALA A 66 4.49 8.94 -15.26
C ALA A 66 5.81 8.93 -14.49
N ALA A 67 5.78 9.18 -13.17
CA ALA A 67 6.96 9.16 -12.32
C ALA A 67 7.62 7.77 -12.25
N ILE A 68 6.82 6.71 -12.13
CA ILE A 68 7.34 5.33 -12.15
C ILE A 68 7.95 4.99 -13.52
N ALA A 69 7.28 5.36 -14.60
CA ALA A 69 7.76 5.13 -15.97
C ALA A 69 9.10 5.84 -16.23
N GLU A 70 9.23 7.09 -15.79
CA GLU A 70 10.48 7.84 -15.88
C GLU A 70 11.60 7.15 -15.11
N LEU A 71 11.34 6.73 -13.86
CA LEU A 71 12.31 6.01 -13.03
C LEU A 71 12.83 4.73 -13.68
N HIS A 72 11.96 4.02 -14.39
CA HIS A 72 12.28 2.73 -15.04
C HIS A 72 12.62 2.83 -16.53
N GLY A 73 12.53 4.01 -17.12
CA GLY A 73 12.81 4.21 -18.53
C GLY A 73 11.83 3.50 -19.48
N VAL A 74 10.55 3.42 -19.10
CA VAL A 74 9.49 2.78 -19.87
C VAL A 74 8.36 3.75 -20.21
N ASP A 75 7.48 3.37 -21.13
CA ASP A 75 6.27 4.14 -21.42
C ASP A 75 5.28 4.08 -20.24
N PRO A 76 4.64 5.19 -19.84
CA PRO A 76 3.60 5.18 -18.81
C PRO A 76 2.45 4.19 -19.06
N ALA A 77 2.17 3.85 -20.31
CA ALA A 77 1.18 2.85 -20.68
C ALA A 77 1.57 1.42 -20.23
N MET A 78 2.85 1.19 -19.96
CA MET A 78 3.37 -0.09 -19.41
C MET A 78 3.30 -0.18 -17.90
N VAL A 79 2.86 0.88 -17.21
CA VAL A 79 2.78 0.93 -15.76
C VAL A 79 1.34 0.69 -15.31
N PHE A 80 1.15 -0.31 -14.49
CA PHE A 80 -0.10 -0.60 -13.81
C PHE A 80 0.09 -0.43 -12.30
N VAL A 81 -0.80 0.31 -11.65
CA VAL A 81 -0.76 0.54 -10.20
C VAL A 81 -2.02 -0.04 -9.54
N ALA A 82 -1.82 -0.73 -8.43
CA ALA A 82 -2.90 -1.31 -7.64
C ALA A 82 -2.50 -1.38 -6.16
N ASN A 83 -3.47 -1.59 -5.29
CA ASN A 83 -3.22 -1.83 -3.88
C ASN A 83 -2.87 -3.30 -3.64
N GLY A 84 -1.87 -3.53 -2.80
CA GLY A 84 -1.41 -4.87 -2.44
C GLY A 84 -0.39 -5.45 -3.43
N SER A 85 0.05 -6.62 -3.12
CA SER A 85 0.98 -7.37 -3.98
C SER A 85 0.30 -8.63 -4.60
#